data_773d1097b95901d4bccda26a4c24bc16
#
_entry.id   773d1097b95901d4bccda26a4c24bc16
#
_cell.length_a   1.000
_cell.length_b   1.000
_cell.length_c   1.000
_cell.angle_alpha   90.00
_cell.angle_beta   90.00
_cell.angle_gamma   90.00
#
_symmetry.space_group_name_H-M   'P 1'
#
loop_
_entity.id
_entity.type
_entity.pdbx_description
1 polymer ?
#
loop_
_entity_poly.entity_id
_entity_poly.type
_entity_poly.pdbx_seq_one_letter_code
_entity_poly.pdbx_strand_id
1 'polypeptide(L)'
;MKQNHNQTISPELKEKLARIRHLALDMDGTIYMGSTLFPFTIDFLAEMRAAGIGYSFLTNNPSRSVADYLKKLEGLGIEADEENMYTTSLAAIDYIKAHYPSARRLFLLGTPSMVSQFEKAGFESCADDPDDVPDVLVAAFDMTLDYQRLCRASWWASQGVPYIATNPDRVCPTDQRTVLVDCGSICRCIEHATGRRPDITLGKPDPNMLKGILDRHG
;
A
#
# COMPACT_ATOMS: atom_id res chain seq x y z
N MET A 1 10.54 17.99 -31.82
CA MET A 1 10.81 16.75 -32.56
C MET A 1 9.95 15.65 -31.94
N LYS A 2 8.85 15.24 -32.59
CA LYS A 2 8.02 14.11 -32.18
C LYS A 2 8.75 12.83 -32.58
N GLN A 3 9.35 12.12 -31.64
CA GLN A 3 9.81 10.76 -31.90
C GLN A 3 8.58 9.86 -32.00
N ASN A 4 8.20 9.51 -33.23
CA ASN A 4 7.26 8.42 -33.51
C ASN A 4 7.94 7.11 -33.12
N HIS A 5 7.73 6.61 -31.92
CA HIS A 5 8.05 5.23 -31.57
C HIS A 5 6.95 4.30 -32.12
N ASN A 6 6.92 4.12 -33.43
CA ASN A 6 6.24 2.97 -34.02
C ASN A 6 7.10 1.71 -33.75
N GLN A 7 7.16 1.27 -32.49
CA GLN A 7 7.65 -0.08 -32.20
C GLN A 7 6.58 -1.06 -32.71
N THR A 8 6.91 -1.76 -33.77
CA THR A 8 6.06 -2.83 -34.31
C THR A 8 5.99 -3.94 -33.26
N ILE A 9 4.85 -4.06 -32.59
CA ILE A 9 4.60 -5.12 -31.58
C ILE A 9 4.71 -6.47 -32.29
N SER A 10 5.54 -7.38 -31.76
CA SER A 10 5.69 -8.72 -32.35
C SER A 10 4.37 -9.50 -32.31
N PRO A 11 4.14 -10.44 -33.25
CA PRO A 11 2.94 -11.28 -33.23
C PRO A 11 2.74 -12.03 -31.91
N GLU A 12 3.82 -12.55 -31.33
CA GLU A 12 3.80 -13.23 -30.03
C GLU A 12 3.35 -12.29 -28.89
N LEU A 13 3.84 -11.05 -28.87
CA LEU A 13 3.43 -10.06 -27.87
C LEU A 13 1.96 -9.67 -28.06
N LYS A 14 1.49 -9.53 -29.29
CA LYS A 14 0.06 -9.29 -29.59
C LYS A 14 -0.82 -10.40 -29.04
N GLU A 15 -0.42 -11.66 -29.22
CA GLU A 15 -1.16 -12.81 -28.69
C GLU A 15 -1.19 -12.82 -27.17
N LYS A 16 -0.06 -12.52 -26.50
CA LYS A 16 -0.01 -12.39 -25.04
C LYS A 16 -0.92 -11.25 -24.53
N LEU A 17 -0.87 -10.08 -25.17
CA LEU A 17 -1.71 -8.94 -24.80
C LEU A 17 -3.20 -9.23 -25.00
N ALA A 18 -3.58 -9.98 -26.06
CA ALA A 18 -4.98 -10.36 -26.30
C ALA A 18 -5.58 -11.29 -25.22
N ARG A 19 -4.74 -11.92 -24.41
CA ARG A 19 -5.17 -12.79 -23.31
C ARG A 19 -5.39 -12.04 -21.99
N ILE A 20 -4.97 -10.78 -21.88
CA ILE A 20 -5.15 -9.99 -20.68
C ILE A 20 -6.64 -9.78 -20.43
N ARG A 21 -7.06 -10.01 -19.19
CA ARG A 21 -8.45 -9.80 -18.73
C ARG A 21 -8.53 -8.80 -17.60
N HIS A 22 -7.41 -8.62 -16.86
CA HIS A 22 -7.34 -7.70 -15.73
C HIS A 22 -5.96 -7.07 -15.63
N LEU A 23 -5.89 -5.81 -15.19
CA LEU A 23 -4.65 -5.05 -14.98
C LEU A 23 -4.51 -4.66 -13.51
N ALA A 24 -3.34 -4.90 -12.95
CA ALA A 24 -2.95 -4.29 -11.67
C ALA A 24 -2.18 -2.99 -11.98
N LEU A 25 -2.78 -1.86 -11.66
CA LEU A 25 -2.26 -0.53 -11.97
C LEU A 25 -1.69 0.12 -10.71
N ASP A 26 -0.43 0.52 -10.77
CA ASP A 26 0.12 1.44 -9.78
C ASP A 26 -0.55 2.81 -9.87
N MET A 27 -0.50 3.59 -8.80
CA MET A 27 -1.22 4.87 -8.70
C MET A 27 -0.30 6.07 -8.78
N ASP A 28 0.48 6.32 -7.73
CA ASP A 28 1.33 7.51 -7.64
C ASP A 28 2.50 7.43 -8.62
N GLY A 29 2.56 8.35 -9.60
CA GLY A 29 3.53 8.33 -10.68
C GLY A 29 3.13 7.50 -11.91
N THR A 30 1.98 6.83 -11.88
CA THR A 30 1.46 6.00 -12.98
C THR A 30 0.18 6.55 -13.57
N ILE A 31 -0.84 6.86 -12.76
CA ILE A 31 -2.12 7.42 -13.22
C ILE A 31 -2.30 8.89 -12.81
N TYR A 32 -1.62 9.34 -11.77
CA TYR A 32 -1.54 10.73 -11.32
C TYR A 32 -0.22 11.01 -10.60
N MET A 33 0.08 12.29 -10.33
CA MET A 33 1.13 12.71 -9.42
C MET A 33 0.55 13.74 -8.44
N GLY A 34 0.60 13.44 -7.13
CA GLY A 34 -0.02 14.28 -6.11
C GLY A 34 -1.52 14.43 -6.34
N SER A 35 -1.98 15.62 -6.72
CA SER A 35 -3.37 15.93 -7.08
C SER A 35 -3.61 16.12 -8.59
N THR A 36 -2.58 15.89 -9.42
CA THR A 36 -2.63 16.13 -10.86
C THR A 36 -2.74 14.82 -11.62
N LEU A 37 -3.86 14.65 -12.32
CA LEU A 37 -4.09 13.51 -13.20
C LEU A 37 -3.19 13.60 -14.44
N PHE A 38 -2.64 12.47 -14.90
CA PHE A 38 -1.94 12.43 -16.17
C PHE A 38 -2.93 12.54 -17.34
N PRO A 39 -2.59 13.25 -18.42
CA PRO A 39 -3.54 13.54 -19.51
C PRO A 39 -4.16 12.30 -20.18
N PHE A 40 -3.47 11.17 -20.16
CA PHE A 40 -3.92 9.93 -20.80
C PHE A 40 -4.84 9.07 -19.92
N THR A 41 -4.91 9.34 -18.61
CA THR A 41 -5.47 8.39 -17.63
C THR A 41 -6.94 8.10 -17.87
N ILE A 42 -7.77 9.13 -18.08
CA ILE A 42 -9.22 8.94 -18.25
C ILE A 42 -9.50 8.15 -19.55
N ASP A 43 -8.86 8.54 -20.65
CA ASP A 43 -9.03 7.86 -21.95
C ASP A 43 -8.57 6.40 -21.86
N PHE A 44 -7.40 6.15 -21.23
CA PHE A 44 -6.88 4.80 -21.01
C PHE A 44 -7.85 3.92 -20.21
N LEU A 45 -8.39 4.41 -19.09
CA LEU A 45 -9.33 3.64 -18.27
C LEU A 45 -10.67 3.40 -19.02
N ALA A 46 -11.12 4.37 -19.82
CA ALA A 46 -12.30 4.22 -20.67
C ALA A 46 -12.10 3.16 -21.76
N GLU A 47 -10.92 3.15 -22.41
CA GLU A 47 -10.56 2.14 -23.41
C GLU A 47 -10.48 0.73 -22.79
N MET A 48 -9.91 0.58 -21.59
CA MET A 48 -9.87 -0.71 -20.88
C MET A 48 -11.28 -1.23 -20.63
N ARG A 49 -12.18 -0.39 -20.10
CA ARG A 49 -13.59 -0.75 -19.91
C ARG A 49 -14.28 -1.14 -21.22
N ALA A 50 -14.10 -0.38 -22.27
CA ALA A 50 -14.66 -0.66 -23.58
C ALA A 50 -14.15 -1.99 -24.18
N ALA A 51 -12.90 -2.36 -23.87
CA ALA A 51 -12.30 -3.63 -24.26
C ALA A 51 -12.70 -4.81 -23.35
N GLY A 52 -13.49 -4.60 -22.29
CA GLY A 52 -13.86 -5.63 -21.31
C GLY A 52 -12.70 -6.07 -20.43
N ILE A 53 -11.66 -5.24 -20.29
CA ILE A 53 -10.50 -5.49 -19.42
C ILE A 53 -10.75 -4.82 -18.09
N GLY A 54 -10.80 -5.63 -17.01
CA GLY A 54 -10.87 -5.14 -15.63
C GLY A 54 -9.56 -4.50 -15.17
N TYR A 55 -9.62 -3.70 -14.11
CA TYR A 55 -8.41 -3.18 -13.48
C TYR A 55 -8.58 -3.00 -11.98
N SER A 56 -7.47 -3.16 -11.25
CA SER A 56 -7.35 -2.83 -9.83
C SER A 56 -6.22 -1.85 -9.63
N PHE A 57 -6.44 -0.89 -8.75
CA PHE A 57 -5.42 0.06 -8.31
C PHE A 57 -4.61 -0.54 -7.16
N LEU A 58 -3.31 -0.60 -7.34
CA LEU A 58 -2.36 -1.22 -6.42
C LEU A 58 -1.37 -0.18 -5.91
N THR A 59 -1.37 0.11 -4.60
CA THR A 59 -0.45 1.09 -4.04
C THR A 59 0.35 0.56 -2.85
N ASN A 60 1.64 0.95 -2.78
CA ASN A 60 2.48 0.73 -1.60
C ASN A 60 2.18 1.73 -0.47
N ASN A 61 1.43 2.78 -0.73
CA ASN A 61 1.18 3.84 0.24
C ASN A 61 -0.01 3.47 1.16
N PRO A 62 0.23 3.11 2.44
CA PRO A 62 -0.80 2.74 3.41
C PRO A 62 -1.40 3.93 4.14
N SER A 63 -0.93 5.17 3.89
CA SER A 63 -1.27 6.34 4.68
C SER A 63 -2.74 6.77 4.58
N ARG A 64 -3.50 6.17 3.65
CA ARG A 64 -4.92 6.42 3.43
C ARG A 64 -5.70 5.12 3.50
N SER A 65 -6.92 5.18 4.02
CA SER A 65 -7.88 4.08 3.94
C SER A 65 -8.37 3.89 2.49
N VAL A 66 -8.98 2.75 2.20
CA VAL A 66 -9.66 2.52 0.90
C VAL A 66 -10.68 3.63 0.64
N ALA A 67 -11.49 4.00 1.63
CA ALA A 67 -12.49 5.07 1.49
C ALA A 67 -11.88 6.43 1.11
N ASP A 68 -10.71 6.78 1.68
CA ASP A 68 -10.00 8.02 1.33
C ASP A 68 -9.43 7.96 -0.10
N TYR A 69 -8.96 6.80 -0.53
CA TYR A 69 -8.52 6.61 -1.91
C TYR A 69 -9.67 6.73 -2.90
N LEU A 70 -10.82 6.11 -2.62
CA LEU A 70 -12.01 6.22 -3.47
C LEU A 70 -12.48 7.67 -3.59
N LYS A 71 -12.51 8.40 -2.48
CA LYS A 71 -12.83 9.84 -2.49
C LYS A 71 -11.82 10.66 -3.31
N LYS A 72 -10.52 10.33 -3.22
CA LYS A 72 -9.48 10.97 -4.05
C LYS A 72 -9.70 10.68 -5.54
N LEU A 73 -9.97 9.42 -5.90
CA LEU A 73 -10.20 9.00 -7.29
C LEU A 73 -11.45 9.68 -7.86
N GLU A 74 -12.55 9.73 -7.09
CA GLU A 74 -13.76 10.47 -7.46
C GLU A 74 -13.47 11.95 -7.74
N GLY A 75 -12.69 12.61 -6.86
CA GLY A 75 -12.25 14.00 -7.04
C GLY A 75 -11.38 14.22 -8.28
N LEU A 76 -10.73 13.17 -8.79
CA LEU A 76 -9.95 13.17 -10.04
C LEU A 76 -10.80 12.74 -11.26
N GLY A 77 -12.09 12.45 -11.08
CA GLY A 77 -12.98 12.00 -12.16
C GLY A 77 -12.80 10.51 -12.54
N ILE A 78 -12.18 9.72 -11.66
CA ILE A 78 -12.02 8.27 -11.85
C ILE A 78 -13.09 7.54 -11.04
N GLU A 79 -13.96 6.80 -11.72
CA GLU A 79 -14.92 5.89 -11.08
C GLU A 79 -14.21 4.62 -10.61
N ALA A 80 -14.33 4.32 -9.32
CA ALA A 80 -13.79 3.13 -8.71
C ALA A 80 -14.62 2.75 -7.48
N ASP A 81 -14.56 1.48 -7.10
CA ASP A 81 -15.16 0.92 -5.89
C ASP A 81 -14.13 0.17 -5.03
N GLU A 82 -14.56 -0.44 -3.94
CA GLU A 82 -13.67 -1.17 -3.04
C GLU A 82 -13.00 -2.38 -3.72
N GLU A 83 -13.65 -3.00 -4.69
CA GLU A 83 -13.11 -4.13 -5.46
C GLU A 83 -11.94 -3.70 -6.35
N ASN A 84 -11.94 -2.43 -6.78
CA ASN A 84 -10.85 -1.87 -7.58
C ASN A 84 -9.61 -1.50 -6.74
N MET A 85 -9.70 -1.50 -5.39
CA MET A 85 -8.61 -1.00 -4.54
C MET A 85 -7.88 -2.12 -3.80
N TYR A 86 -6.54 -2.15 -3.91
CA TYR A 86 -5.70 -2.99 -3.07
C TYR A 86 -4.49 -2.21 -2.57
N THR A 87 -4.45 -1.97 -1.27
CA THR A 87 -3.39 -1.21 -0.58
C THR A 87 -2.52 -2.13 0.25
N THR A 88 -1.33 -1.69 0.62
CA THR A 88 -0.48 -2.45 1.55
C THR A 88 -1.09 -2.58 2.95
N SER A 89 -2.02 -1.71 3.34
CA SER A 89 -2.82 -1.92 4.56
C SER A 89 -3.70 -3.16 4.45
N LEU A 90 -4.39 -3.37 3.31
CA LEU A 90 -5.18 -4.59 3.07
C LEU A 90 -4.27 -5.82 3.03
N ALA A 91 -3.14 -5.75 2.35
CA ALA A 91 -2.17 -6.85 2.32
C ALA A 91 -1.67 -7.22 3.73
N ALA A 92 -1.43 -6.22 4.61
CA ALA A 92 -1.03 -6.46 5.99
C ALA A 92 -2.17 -7.08 6.81
N ILE A 93 -3.40 -6.63 6.63
CA ILE A 93 -4.59 -7.20 7.26
C ILE A 93 -4.76 -8.67 6.86
N ASP A 94 -4.69 -8.96 5.55
CA ASP A 94 -4.82 -10.33 5.03
C ASP A 94 -3.68 -11.22 5.54
N TYR A 95 -2.45 -10.72 5.55
CA TYR A 95 -1.30 -11.42 6.09
C TYR A 95 -1.46 -11.75 7.58
N ILE A 96 -1.89 -10.78 8.41
CA ILE A 96 -2.10 -11.01 9.85
C ILE A 96 -3.20 -12.06 10.07
N LYS A 97 -4.32 -11.95 9.38
CA LYS A 97 -5.43 -12.93 9.49
C LYS A 97 -4.98 -14.34 9.11
N ALA A 98 -4.11 -14.47 8.11
CA ALA A 98 -3.62 -15.78 7.65
C ALA A 98 -2.54 -16.39 8.55
N HIS A 99 -1.61 -15.59 9.09
CA HIS A 99 -0.43 -16.08 9.80
C HIS A 99 -0.51 -15.92 11.33
N TYR A 100 -1.35 -14.99 11.80
CA TYR A 100 -1.59 -14.72 13.23
C TYR A 100 -3.11 -14.72 13.52
N PRO A 101 -3.83 -15.86 13.31
CA PRO A 101 -5.30 -15.88 13.36
C PRO A 101 -5.88 -15.57 14.74
N SER A 102 -5.07 -15.68 15.81
CA SER A 102 -5.45 -15.30 17.17
C SER A 102 -5.19 -13.84 17.51
N ALA A 103 -4.42 -13.10 16.66
CA ALA A 103 -4.10 -11.70 16.90
C ALA A 103 -5.37 -10.84 16.91
N ARG A 104 -5.46 -9.94 17.90
CA ARG A 104 -6.56 -8.98 18.03
C ARG A 104 -6.05 -7.57 18.26
N ARG A 105 -4.97 -7.46 19.02
CA ARG A 105 -4.41 -6.19 19.49
C ARG A 105 -3.15 -5.85 18.70
N LEU A 106 -3.14 -4.70 18.05
CA LEU A 106 -2.01 -4.29 17.19
C LEU A 106 -1.45 -2.95 17.66
N PHE A 107 -0.12 -2.85 17.70
CA PHE A 107 0.51 -1.53 17.75
C PHE A 107 0.73 -1.06 16.30
N LEU A 108 0.00 -0.01 15.93
CA LEU A 108 -0.04 0.51 14.56
C LEU A 108 0.79 1.81 14.48
N LEU A 109 2.00 1.74 13.96
CA LEU A 109 2.82 2.90 13.62
C LEU A 109 2.43 3.35 12.20
N GLY A 110 1.34 4.11 12.10
CA GLY A 110 0.74 4.55 10.87
C GLY A 110 -0.21 5.73 11.10
N THR A 111 -0.74 6.30 10.03
CA THR A 111 -1.68 7.43 10.10
C THR A 111 -3.01 7.03 10.75
N PRO A 112 -3.79 7.98 11.30
CA PRO A 112 -5.13 7.69 11.82
C PRO A 112 -6.06 7.04 10.78
N SER A 113 -5.93 7.39 9.50
CA SER A 113 -6.71 6.77 8.41
C SER A 113 -6.36 5.29 8.23
N MET A 114 -5.08 4.93 8.31
CA MET A 114 -4.64 3.54 8.31
C MET A 114 -5.17 2.79 9.54
N VAL A 115 -5.03 3.37 10.74
CA VAL A 115 -5.54 2.78 11.98
C VAL A 115 -7.02 2.44 11.85
N SER A 116 -7.84 3.38 11.37
CA SER A 116 -9.27 3.15 11.12
C SER A 116 -9.55 1.99 10.13
N GLN A 117 -8.67 1.78 9.15
CA GLN A 117 -8.80 0.64 8.22
C GLN A 117 -8.58 -0.70 8.93
N PHE A 118 -7.64 -0.80 9.86
CA PHE A 118 -7.40 -2.00 10.67
C PHE A 118 -8.53 -2.24 11.68
N GLU A 119 -9.04 -1.20 12.32
CA GLU A 119 -10.19 -1.28 13.22
C GLU A 119 -11.44 -1.79 12.52
N LYS A 120 -11.74 -1.30 11.31
CA LYS A 120 -12.82 -1.82 10.45
C LYS A 120 -12.63 -3.29 10.07
N ALA A 121 -11.39 -3.77 10.02
CA ALA A 121 -11.08 -5.17 9.77
C ALA A 121 -11.21 -6.07 11.01
N GLY A 122 -11.55 -5.48 12.18
CA GLY A 122 -11.83 -6.17 13.45
C GLY A 122 -10.63 -6.24 14.40
N PHE A 123 -9.56 -5.46 14.18
CA PHE A 123 -8.44 -5.34 15.11
C PHE A 123 -8.64 -4.19 16.09
N GLU A 124 -8.00 -4.28 17.25
CA GLU A 124 -7.93 -3.23 18.25
C GLU A 124 -6.55 -2.56 18.21
N SER A 125 -6.52 -1.24 18.18
CA SER A 125 -5.26 -0.48 18.27
C SER A 125 -4.81 -0.36 19.71
N CYS A 126 -3.56 -0.77 20.00
CA CYS A 126 -2.97 -0.59 21.32
C CYS A 126 -2.62 0.88 21.57
N ALA A 127 -2.76 1.29 22.83
CA ALA A 127 -2.32 2.59 23.31
C ALA A 127 -0.77 2.70 23.33
N ASP A 128 -0.27 3.92 23.48
CA ASP A 128 1.15 4.15 23.82
C ASP A 128 1.39 3.92 25.31
N ASP A 129 1.20 2.68 25.73
CA ASP A 129 1.35 2.22 27.13
C ASP A 129 2.23 0.95 27.14
N PRO A 130 3.28 0.87 28.00
CA PRO A 130 4.13 -0.32 28.11
C PRO A 130 3.40 -1.57 28.60
N ASP A 131 2.27 -1.42 29.27
CA ASP A 131 1.47 -2.52 29.81
C ASP A 131 0.41 -3.01 28.79
N ASP A 132 0.18 -2.25 27.71
CA ASP A 132 -0.75 -2.60 26.63
C ASP A 132 -0.05 -3.38 25.52
N VAL A 133 0.29 -4.65 25.82
CA VAL A 133 1.10 -5.52 24.96
C VAL A 133 0.36 -5.89 23.67
N PRO A 134 0.92 -5.56 22.50
CA PRO A 134 0.32 -5.95 21.22
C PRO A 134 0.65 -7.40 20.83
N ASP A 135 -0.25 -8.03 20.09
CA ASP A 135 0.02 -9.31 19.44
C ASP A 135 0.98 -9.15 18.24
N VAL A 136 0.87 -7.98 17.54
CA VAL A 136 1.70 -7.67 16.35
C VAL A 136 1.99 -6.17 16.31
N LEU A 137 3.23 -5.81 15.98
CA LEU A 137 3.66 -4.48 15.61
C LEU A 137 3.56 -4.32 14.08
N VAL A 138 2.88 -3.28 13.61
CA VAL A 138 2.81 -2.93 12.19
C VAL A 138 3.41 -1.54 11.99
N ALA A 139 4.49 -1.45 11.20
CA ALA A 139 5.07 -0.17 10.79
C ALA A 139 4.67 0.16 9.34
N ALA A 140 4.39 1.42 9.11
CA ALA A 140 3.88 1.93 7.85
C ALA A 140 4.44 3.33 7.51
N PHE A 141 4.10 3.83 6.33
CA PHE A 141 4.29 5.23 6.00
C PHE A 141 3.36 6.09 6.86
N ASP A 142 3.94 6.89 7.74
CA ASP A 142 3.22 7.69 8.72
C ASP A 142 3.63 9.16 8.68
N MET A 143 2.81 9.99 8.04
CA MET A 143 3.01 11.45 8.00
C MET A 143 2.63 12.15 9.31
N THR A 144 2.06 11.41 10.27
CA THR A 144 1.70 11.90 11.61
C THR A 144 2.64 11.38 12.68
N LEU A 145 3.78 10.75 12.25
CA LEU A 145 4.76 10.16 13.14
C LEU A 145 5.28 11.20 14.13
N ASP A 146 5.23 10.84 15.42
CA ASP A 146 5.88 11.55 16.48
C ASP A 146 6.96 10.69 17.17
N TYR A 147 7.81 11.35 17.93
CA TYR A 147 8.94 10.73 18.61
C TYR A 147 8.50 9.65 19.61
N GLN A 148 7.43 9.90 20.35
CA GLN A 148 6.95 8.99 21.41
C GLN A 148 6.45 7.67 20.81
N ARG A 149 5.65 7.74 19.75
CA ARG A 149 5.16 6.55 19.03
C ARG A 149 6.30 5.76 18.36
N LEU A 150 7.31 6.45 17.81
CA LEU A 150 8.50 5.80 17.27
C LEU A 150 9.29 5.05 18.36
N CYS A 151 9.46 5.67 19.55
CA CYS A 151 10.09 5.02 20.70
C CYS A 151 9.30 3.79 21.17
N ARG A 152 7.97 3.87 21.21
CA ARG A 152 7.12 2.74 21.62
C ARG A 152 7.19 1.60 20.61
N ALA A 153 7.14 1.89 19.31
CA ALA A 153 7.33 0.88 18.26
C ALA A 153 8.71 0.20 18.37
N SER A 154 9.76 1.00 18.63
CA SER A 154 11.11 0.47 18.86
C SER A 154 11.18 -0.43 20.08
N TRP A 155 10.49 -0.04 21.17
CA TRP A 155 10.36 -0.87 22.35
C TRP A 155 9.74 -2.23 22.03
N TRP A 156 8.56 -2.26 21.38
CA TRP A 156 7.89 -3.52 21.02
C TRP A 156 8.75 -4.38 20.11
N ALA A 157 9.43 -3.79 19.12
CA ALA A 157 10.37 -4.51 18.28
C ALA A 157 11.47 -5.17 19.12
N SER A 158 12.03 -4.47 20.12
CA SER A 158 13.09 -5.00 21.00
C SER A 158 12.60 -6.12 21.94
N GLN A 159 11.30 -6.13 22.27
CA GLN A 159 10.68 -7.19 23.09
C GLN A 159 10.38 -8.46 22.28
N GLY A 160 10.66 -8.47 20.97
CA GLY A 160 10.43 -9.64 20.12
C GLY A 160 8.98 -9.84 19.68
N VAL A 161 8.13 -8.82 19.79
CA VAL A 161 6.78 -8.81 19.21
C VAL A 161 6.90 -9.06 17.70
N PRO A 162 6.03 -9.90 17.09
CA PRO A 162 5.97 -10.06 15.65
C PRO A 162 5.88 -8.71 14.95
N TYR A 163 6.78 -8.45 13.99
CA TYR A 163 6.99 -7.14 13.41
C TYR A 163 6.81 -7.15 11.90
N ILE A 164 5.81 -6.44 11.42
CA ILE A 164 5.43 -6.34 10.00
C ILE A 164 5.70 -4.92 9.51
N ALA A 165 6.35 -4.79 8.35
CA ALA A 165 6.42 -3.55 7.58
C ALA A 165 5.44 -3.62 6.40
N THR A 166 4.66 -2.55 6.18
CA THR A 166 3.66 -2.52 5.10
C THR A 166 4.29 -2.41 3.71
N ASN A 167 5.47 -1.79 3.60
CA ASN A 167 6.17 -1.61 2.32
C ASN A 167 7.67 -1.35 2.53
N PRO A 168 8.51 -1.63 1.49
CA PRO A 168 9.96 -1.44 1.58
C PRO A 168 10.41 -0.03 1.25
N ASP A 169 9.52 0.88 0.83
CA ASP A 169 9.88 2.14 0.21
C ASP A 169 10.60 3.07 1.21
N ARG A 170 11.69 3.67 0.76
CA ARG A 170 12.49 4.60 1.56
C ARG A 170 11.89 5.99 1.59
N VAL A 171 11.27 6.38 0.48
CA VAL A 171 10.64 7.68 0.28
C VAL A 171 9.36 7.48 -0.53
N CYS A 172 8.33 8.27 -0.24
CA CYS A 172 7.11 8.34 -1.05
C CYS A 172 7.30 9.41 -2.14
N PRO A 173 6.89 9.15 -3.40
CA PRO A 173 6.87 10.17 -4.45
C PRO A 173 6.01 11.37 -4.05
N THR A 174 6.49 12.57 -4.39
CA THR A 174 5.77 13.83 -4.13
C THR A 174 6.06 14.86 -5.20
N ASP A 175 5.10 15.74 -5.45
CA ASP A 175 5.24 16.94 -6.28
C ASP A 175 5.74 18.17 -5.46
N GLN A 176 5.90 18.01 -4.15
CA GLN A 176 6.37 19.06 -3.26
C GLN A 176 7.90 19.12 -3.18
N ARG A 177 8.45 20.28 -2.80
CA ARG A 177 9.89 20.47 -2.59
C ARG A 177 10.33 19.93 -1.22
N THR A 178 10.14 18.62 -1.00
CA THR A 178 10.49 17.92 0.24
C THR A 178 10.80 16.46 -0.04
N VAL A 179 11.24 15.74 1.00
CA VAL A 179 11.37 14.29 1.00
C VAL A 179 10.33 13.74 1.98
N LEU A 180 9.44 12.91 1.49
CA LEU A 180 8.50 12.18 2.35
C LEU A 180 9.16 10.87 2.78
N VAL A 181 9.57 10.81 4.04
CA VAL A 181 10.20 9.62 4.65
C VAL A 181 9.17 8.51 4.77
N ASP A 182 9.41 7.39 4.09
CA ASP A 182 8.46 6.28 4.01
C ASP A 182 8.82 5.12 4.97
N CYS A 183 7.99 4.09 5.00
CA CYS A 183 8.03 2.93 5.90
C CYS A 183 9.41 2.28 5.99
N GLY A 184 10.06 2.03 4.85
CA GLY A 184 11.39 1.41 4.84
C GLY A 184 12.44 2.23 5.60
N SER A 185 12.38 3.56 5.54
CA SER A 185 13.27 4.44 6.32
C SER A 185 12.91 4.46 7.80
N ILE A 186 11.61 4.42 8.15
CA ILE A 186 11.16 4.31 9.54
C ILE A 186 11.63 2.98 10.13
N CYS A 187 11.49 1.87 9.40
CA CYS A 187 11.98 0.56 9.82
C CYS A 187 13.50 0.54 10.02
N ARG A 188 14.26 1.27 9.19
CA ARG A 188 15.71 1.42 9.38
C ARG A 188 16.08 2.21 10.63
N CYS A 189 15.29 3.21 11.00
CA CYS A 189 15.46 3.92 12.27
C CYS A 189 15.26 2.97 13.46
N ILE A 190 14.19 2.16 13.45
CA ILE A 190 13.92 1.14 14.47
C ILE A 190 15.05 0.10 14.53
N GLU A 191 15.49 -0.40 13.36
CA GLU A 191 16.61 -1.34 13.26
C GLU A 191 17.89 -0.77 13.89
N HIS A 192 18.21 0.49 13.57
CA HIS A 192 19.42 1.12 14.10
C HIS A 192 19.38 1.27 15.63
N ALA A 193 18.21 1.53 16.18
CA ALA A 193 18.02 1.67 17.63
C ALA A 193 18.00 0.33 18.40
N THR A 194 17.52 -0.76 17.75
CA THR A 194 17.17 -2.01 18.44
C THR A 194 17.88 -3.25 17.93
N GLY A 195 18.49 -3.17 16.76
CA GLY A 195 19.01 -4.32 16.00
C GLY A 195 17.93 -5.20 15.35
N ARG A 196 16.63 -4.88 15.53
CA ARG A 196 15.50 -5.66 15.00
C ARG A 196 15.06 -5.13 13.64
N ARG A 197 14.85 -6.05 12.72
CA ARG A 197 14.21 -5.80 11.42
C ARG A 197 12.79 -6.33 11.43
N PRO A 198 11.92 -5.86 10.52
CA PRO A 198 10.65 -6.52 10.28
C PRO A 198 10.85 -8.01 9.98
N ASP A 199 9.99 -8.85 10.53
CA ASP A 199 9.96 -10.30 10.24
C ASP A 199 9.48 -10.54 8.80
N ILE A 200 8.61 -9.64 8.30
CA ILE A 200 8.20 -9.55 6.91
C ILE A 200 8.05 -8.10 6.47
N THR A 201 8.39 -7.83 5.23
CA THR A 201 8.09 -6.56 4.56
C THR A 201 7.20 -6.86 3.37
N LEU A 202 5.99 -6.32 3.42
CA LEU A 202 4.99 -6.43 2.36
C LEU A 202 5.19 -5.33 1.31
N GLY A 203 4.24 -5.20 0.40
CA GLY A 203 4.31 -4.17 -0.65
C GLY A 203 5.09 -4.63 -1.87
N LYS A 204 4.88 -3.95 -3.00
CA LYS A 204 5.62 -4.20 -4.24
C LYS A 204 7.14 -4.07 -3.97
N PRO A 205 7.99 -4.95 -4.50
CA PRO A 205 7.73 -6.01 -5.49
C PRO A 205 7.31 -7.37 -4.89
N ASP A 206 6.88 -7.45 -3.63
CA ASP A 206 6.46 -8.71 -3.01
C ASP A 206 5.26 -9.31 -3.77
N PRO A 207 5.31 -10.59 -4.19
CA PRO A 207 4.23 -11.23 -4.94
C PRO A 207 2.92 -11.35 -4.15
N ASN A 208 2.96 -11.31 -2.81
CA ASN A 208 1.75 -11.29 -1.99
C ASN A 208 0.85 -10.09 -2.27
N MET A 209 1.40 -8.99 -2.79
CA MET A 209 0.60 -7.84 -3.24
C MET A 209 -0.31 -8.17 -4.42
N LEU A 210 0.05 -9.13 -5.26
CA LEU A 210 -0.81 -9.57 -6.37
C LEU A 210 -1.79 -10.65 -5.93
N LYS A 211 -1.49 -11.38 -4.86
CA LYS A 211 -2.34 -12.47 -4.38
C LYS A 211 -3.75 -11.99 -4.05
N GLY A 212 -3.90 -10.89 -3.31
CA GLY A 212 -5.21 -10.34 -2.98
C GLY A 212 -6.03 -9.92 -4.21
N ILE A 213 -5.36 -9.47 -5.29
CA ILE A 213 -6.03 -9.17 -6.57
C ILE A 213 -6.40 -10.46 -7.29
N LEU A 214 -5.51 -11.46 -7.32
CA LEU A 214 -5.77 -12.76 -7.94
C LEU A 214 -6.91 -13.51 -7.23
N ASP A 215 -6.95 -13.47 -5.90
CA ASP A 215 -8.02 -14.11 -5.11
C ASP A 215 -9.41 -13.49 -5.38
N ARG A 216 -9.46 -12.20 -5.81
CA ARG A 216 -10.71 -11.49 -6.14
C ARG A 216 -11.13 -11.68 -7.60
N HIS A 217 -10.19 -11.74 -8.52
CA HIS A 217 -10.48 -11.64 -9.96
C HIS A 217 -10.05 -12.87 -10.78
N GLY A 218 -9.38 -13.83 -10.19
CA GLY A 218 -8.99 -15.10 -10.83
C GLY A 218 -7.68 -15.01 -11.56
#